data_23173cd0bbd85f08d1cdebb49ade0b37
#
_entry.id   23173cd0bbd85f08d1cdebb49ade0b37
#
_cell.length_a   1.000
_cell.length_b   1.000
_cell.length_c   1.000
_cell.angle_alpha   90.00
_cell.angle_beta   90.00
_cell.angle_gamma   90.00
#
_symmetry.space_group_name_H-M   'P 1'
#
loop_
_entity.id
_entity.type
_entity.pdbx_description
1 polymer ?
#
loop_
_entity_poly.entity_id
_entity_poly.type
_entity_poly.pdbx_seq_one_letter_code
_entity_poly.pdbx_strand_id
1 'polypeptide(L)'
;MKNITEKFESIEKTYEELKCFVTLDQISPFMEIATTAAAIVTQDNNVYYGVNIKGDCGLGFCAERNALSTMLTAGETKVKYVLCIDRSLFPRLPCGACREYMPQINSENMDAKIVTSLSPLKFVTLKSLLPDWWGYEKIERKNKK
;
A
#
# COMPACT_ATOMS: atom_id res chain seq x y z
N MET A 1 12.36 8.99 16.17
CA MET A 1 12.24 8.01 15.08
C MET A 1 10.76 7.75 14.85
N LYS A 2 10.28 7.83 13.61
CA LYS A 2 8.86 7.57 13.29
C LYS A 2 8.57 6.07 13.46
N ASN A 3 7.45 5.73 14.09
CA ASN A 3 6.99 4.34 14.13
C ASN A 3 6.50 3.94 12.73
N ILE A 4 7.06 2.89 12.17
CA ILE A 4 6.66 2.35 10.87
C ILE A 4 5.61 1.26 10.98
N THR A 5 5.26 0.87 12.22
CA THR A 5 4.19 -0.10 12.51
C THR A 5 3.42 0.32 13.77
N GLU A 6 2.12 0.11 13.78
CA GLU A 6 1.25 0.34 14.94
C GLU A 6 0.00 -0.55 14.90
N LYS A 7 -0.83 -0.49 15.95
CA LYS A 7 -2.16 -1.12 15.95
C LYS A 7 -3.17 -0.20 15.28
N PHE A 8 -3.99 -0.81 14.42
CA PHE A 8 -5.06 -0.10 13.73
C PHE A 8 -6.19 0.28 14.69
N GLU A 9 -6.56 1.54 14.69
CA GLU A 9 -7.70 2.08 15.45
C GLU A 9 -8.81 2.55 14.50
N SER A 10 -8.48 3.45 13.56
CA SER A 10 -9.40 3.94 12.54
C SER A 10 -8.65 4.45 11.30
N ILE A 11 -9.36 4.62 10.20
CA ILE A 11 -8.80 5.21 8.97
C ILE A 11 -8.39 6.67 9.21
N GLU A 12 -9.17 7.42 9.98
CA GLU A 12 -8.91 8.82 10.31
C GLU A 12 -7.58 8.96 11.09
N LYS A 13 -7.38 8.11 12.13
CA LYS A 13 -6.13 8.12 12.88
C LYS A 13 -4.95 7.71 11.98
N THR A 14 -5.10 6.65 11.20
CA THR A 14 -4.09 6.21 10.25
C THR A 14 -3.73 7.33 9.25
N TYR A 15 -4.70 8.09 8.79
CA TYR A 15 -4.47 9.24 7.92
C TYR A 15 -3.68 10.35 8.62
N GLU A 16 -4.02 10.69 9.87
CA GLU A 16 -3.28 11.71 10.63
C GLU A 16 -1.80 11.33 10.80
N GLU A 17 -1.53 10.08 11.16
CA GLU A 17 -0.16 9.55 11.24
C GLU A 17 0.53 9.55 9.87
N LEU A 18 -0.18 9.14 8.82
CA LEU A 18 0.37 9.04 7.48
C LEU A 18 0.85 10.39 6.93
N LYS A 19 0.17 11.47 7.24
CA LYS A 19 0.58 12.84 6.85
C LYS A 19 2.00 13.18 7.31
N CYS A 20 2.41 12.68 8.48
CA CYS A 20 3.75 12.92 9.02
C CYS A 20 4.87 12.29 8.19
N PHE A 21 4.54 11.32 7.32
CA PHE A 21 5.52 10.67 6.44
C PHE A 21 5.72 11.39 5.11
N VAL A 22 4.84 12.30 4.72
CA VAL A 22 4.97 13.07 3.47
C VAL A 22 5.86 14.27 3.73
N THR A 23 7.16 14.14 3.50
CA THR A 23 8.18 15.13 3.87
C THR A 23 8.95 15.72 2.68
N LEU A 24 9.06 14.99 1.56
CA LEU A 24 9.87 15.35 0.40
C LEU A 24 11.35 15.59 0.79
N ASP A 25 12.05 14.51 1.06
CA ASP A 25 13.46 14.57 1.47
C ASP A 25 14.40 14.21 0.32
N GLN A 26 15.36 15.10 0.03
CA GLN A 26 16.48 14.81 -0.86
C GLN A 26 17.58 14.12 -0.04
N ILE A 27 17.78 12.82 -0.27
CA ILE A 27 18.75 12.01 0.48
C ILE A 27 20.16 12.16 -0.10
N SER A 28 20.25 12.26 -1.41
CA SER A 28 21.51 12.40 -2.15
C SER A 28 21.25 13.07 -3.51
N PRO A 29 22.26 13.40 -4.30
CA PRO A 29 22.05 13.89 -5.67
C PRO A 29 21.24 12.93 -6.57
N PHE A 30 21.15 11.65 -6.20
CA PHE A 30 20.49 10.60 -6.98
C PHE A 30 19.14 10.16 -6.42
N MET A 31 18.80 10.52 -5.17
CA MET A 31 17.67 9.92 -4.49
C MET A 31 16.81 10.95 -3.74
N GLU A 32 15.52 10.92 -4.06
CA GLU A 32 14.46 11.65 -3.37
C GLU A 32 13.46 10.65 -2.75
N ILE A 33 12.94 10.94 -1.57
CA ILE A 33 11.94 10.09 -0.90
C ILE A 33 10.75 10.91 -0.39
N ALA A 34 9.71 10.19 0.02
CA ALA A 34 8.59 10.70 0.81
C ALA A 34 7.75 11.80 0.15
N THR A 35 7.66 11.80 -1.19
CA THR A 35 6.64 12.61 -1.90
C THR A 35 5.26 11.95 -1.84
N THR A 36 5.22 10.67 -1.51
CA THR A 36 4.03 9.83 -1.35
C THR A 36 4.26 8.92 -0.16
N ALA A 37 3.23 8.72 0.64
CA ALA A 37 3.24 7.78 1.76
C ALA A 37 2.03 6.85 1.69
N ALA A 38 2.20 5.61 2.13
CA ALA A 38 1.16 4.60 2.17
C ALA A 38 1.09 3.93 3.54
N ALA A 39 -0.12 3.58 3.93
CA ALA A 39 -0.44 2.75 5.07
C ALA A 39 -1.15 1.48 4.58
N ILE A 40 -0.64 0.34 4.98
CA ILE A 40 -1.25 -0.97 4.77
C ILE A 40 -1.80 -1.45 6.11
N VAL A 41 -3.10 -1.62 6.20
CA VAL A 41 -3.76 -2.21 7.37
C VAL A 41 -4.01 -3.68 7.10
N THR A 42 -3.59 -4.56 7.99
CA THR A 42 -3.74 -6.01 7.85
C THR A 42 -5.04 -6.52 8.48
N GLN A 43 -5.42 -7.77 8.16
CA GLN A 43 -6.55 -8.44 8.80
C GLN A 43 -6.33 -8.62 10.32
N ASP A 44 -5.07 -8.68 10.77
CA ASP A 44 -4.71 -8.76 12.20
C ASP A 44 -4.69 -7.39 12.89
N ASN A 45 -5.21 -6.34 12.22
CA ASN A 45 -5.29 -4.97 12.70
C ASN A 45 -3.91 -4.38 13.06
N ASN A 46 -2.89 -4.69 12.28
CA ASN A 46 -1.62 -3.98 12.30
C ASN A 46 -1.55 -3.01 11.12
N VAL A 47 -0.89 -1.88 11.33
CA VAL A 47 -0.63 -0.88 10.28
C VAL A 47 0.84 -0.86 9.98
N TYR A 48 1.19 -0.89 8.69
CA TYR A 48 2.55 -0.76 8.18
C TYR A 48 2.64 0.47 7.29
N TYR A 49 3.59 1.35 7.58
CA TYR A 49 3.82 2.57 6.83
C TYR A 49 5.00 2.42 5.88
N GLY A 50 4.92 3.09 4.73
CA GLY A 50 6.00 3.16 3.76
C GLY A 50 5.96 4.48 2.99
N VAL A 51 7.11 4.91 2.50
CA VAL A 51 7.23 6.07 1.63
C VAL A 51 7.75 5.64 0.26
N ASN A 52 7.48 6.42 -0.77
CA ASN A 52 8.08 6.17 -2.06
C ASN A 52 9.55 6.58 -2.07
N ILE A 53 10.30 5.88 -2.89
CA ILE A 53 11.71 6.15 -3.19
C ILE A 53 11.79 6.46 -4.68
N LYS A 54 12.39 7.58 -5.03
CA LYS A 54 12.73 7.95 -6.40
C LYS A 54 14.25 7.88 -6.53
N GLY A 55 14.73 7.08 -7.42
CA GLY A 55 16.16 6.92 -7.70
C GLY A 55 16.42 6.80 -9.19
N ASP A 56 17.62 7.06 -9.60
CA ASP A 56 18.06 6.89 -10.98
C ASP A 56 18.09 5.39 -11.37
N CYS A 57 18.28 5.12 -12.66
CA CYS A 57 18.45 3.77 -13.21
C CYS A 57 17.31 2.79 -12.89
N GLY A 58 16.07 3.29 -12.74
CA GLY A 58 14.91 2.44 -12.45
C GLY A 58 14.83 1.90 -11.03
N LEU A 59 15.60 2.43 -10.09
CA LEU A 59 15.60 2.01 -8.68
C LEU A 59 14.39 2.53 -7.88
N GLY A 60 13.49 3.26 -8.51
CA GLY A 60 12.28 3.80 -7.88
C GLY A 60 11.37 2.71 -7.29
N PHE A 61 10.76 3.04 -6.15
CA PHE A 61 9.92 2.11 -5.40
C PHE A 61 8.70 2.83 -4.82
N CYS A 62 7.50 2.32 -5.09
CA CYS A 62 6.26 2.96 -4.61
C CYS A 62 6.09 2.80 -3.10
N ALA A 63 5.42 3.78 -2.48
CA ALA A 63 5.12 3.79 -1.06
C ALA A 63 4.37 2.54 -0.60
N GLU A 64 3.38 2.10 -1.39
CA GLU A 64 2.57 0.92 -1.09
C GLU A 64 3.42 -0.35 -1.09
N ARG A 65 4.31 -0.54 -2.07
CA ARG A 65 5.20 -1.70 -2.09
C ARG A 65 6.20 -1.68 -0.94
N ASN A 66 6.65 -0.50 -0.51
CA ASN A 66 7.51 -0.35 0.66
C ASN A 66 6.78 -0.80 1.94
N ALA A 67 5.56 -0.30 2.17
CA ALA A 67 4.73 -0.72 3.30
C ALA A 67 4.40 -2.23 3.25
N LEU A 68 4.04 -2.76 2.07
CA LEU A 68 3.81 -4.19 1.86
C LEU A 68 5.05 -5.05 2.13
N SER A 69 6.23 -4.58 1.77
CA SER A 69 7.49 -5.29 2.05
C SER A 69 7.78 -5.35 3.55
N THR A 70 7.46 -4.27 4.30
CA THR A 70 7.56 -4.24 5.76
C THR A 70 6.56 -5.24 6.39
N MET A 71 5.32 -5.26 5.91
CA MET A 71 4.29 -6.22 6.31
C MET A 71 4.75 -7.67 6.09
N LEU A 72 5.29 -7.97 4.91
CA LEU A 72 5.82 -9.31 4.59
C LEU A 72 6.99 -9.70 5.50
N THR A 73 7.88 -8.77 5.80
CA THR A 73 9.00 -8.98 6.73
C THR A 73 8.51 -9.32 8.14
N ALA A 74 7.37 -8.76 8.54
CA ALA A 74 6.70 -9.08 9.80
C ALA A 74 5.91 -10.40 9.78
N GLY A 75 5.84 -11.10 8.63
CA GLY A 75 5.17 -12.38 8.48
C GLY A 75 3.68 -12.31 8.15
N GLU A 76 3.15 -11.13 7.87
CA GLU A 76 1.75 -10.96 7.49
C GLU A 76 1.58 -10.89 5.96
N THR A 77 0.42 -11.36 5.47
CA THR A 77 0.14 -11.45 4.03
C THR A 77 -1.24 -10.93 3.63
N LYS A 78 -2.15 -10.72 4.59
CA LYS A 78 -3.55 -10.39 4.32
C LYS A 78 -3.85 -8.92 4.60
N VAL A 79 -4.15 -8.19 3.52
CA VAL A 79 -4.46 -6.77 3.54
C VAL A 79 -5.96 -6.54 3.78
N LYS A 80 -6.29 -5.62 4.67
CA LYS A 80 -7.65 -5.15 4.97
C LYS A 80 -7.95 -3.82 4.30
N TYR A 81 -7.08 -2.81 4.55
CA TYR A 81 -7.18 -1.48 3.95
C TYR A 81 -5.85 -1.03 3.36
N VAL A 82 -5.94 -0.23 2.31
CA VAL A 82 -4.83 0.52 1.73
C VAL A 82 -5.20 1.99 1.71
N LEU A 83 -4.38 2.82 2.32
CA LEU A 83 -4.46 4.27 2.25
C LEU A 83 -3.13 4.80 1.72
N CYS A 84 -3.17 5.51 0.61
CA CYS A 84 -2.01 6.19 0.03
C CYS A 84 -2.34 7.66 -0.17
N ILE A 85 -1.41 8.55 0.18
CA ILE A 85 -1.51 9.99 -0.02
C ILE A 85 -0.22 10.54 -0.62
N ASP A 86 -0.35 11.62 -1.39
CA ASP A 86 0.79 12.39 -1.89
C ASP A 86 0.85 13.77 -1.21
N ARG A 87 1.65 14.69 -1.77
CA ARG A 87 1.81 16.05 -1.28
C ARG A 87 0.51 16.87 -1.27
N SER A 88 -0.50 16.47 -2.02
CA SER A 88 -1.84 17.11 -1.97
C SER A 88 -2.63 16.70 -0.73
N LEU A 89 -2.17 15.67 -0.01
CA LEU A 89 -2.80 15.04 1.16
C LEU A 89 -4.16 14.39 0.86
N PHE A 90 -4.53 14.24 -0.42
CA PHE A 90 -5.71 13.49 -0.81
C PHE A 90 -5.38 12.01 -1.06
N PRO A 91 -6.34 11.09 -0.78
CA PRO A 91 -6.17 9.69 -1.12
C PRO A 91 -5.88 9.47 -2.60
N ARG A 92 -4.93 8.58 -2.89
CA ARG A 92 -4.51 8.18 -4.24
C ARG A 92 -4.75 6.70 -4.45
N LEU A 93 -5.14 6.35 -5.66
CA LEU A 93 -5.23 4.96 -6.05
C LEU A 93 -3.82 4.38 -6.27
N PRO A 94 -3.59 3.12 -5.91
CA PRO A 94 -2.32 2.45 -6.18
C PRO A 94 -2.06 2.35 -7.69
N CYS A 95 -0.79 2.50 -8.09
CA CYS A 95 -0.37 2.33 -9.47
C CYS A 95 -0.52 0.87 -9.94
N GLY A 96 -0.39 0.62 -11.23
CA GLY A 96 -0.55 -0.72 -11.80
C GLY A 96 0.36 -1.77 -11.17
N ALA A 97 1.62 -1.43 -10.90
CA ALA A 97 2.57 -2.33 -10.25
C ALA A 97 2.15 -2.68 -8.80
N CYS A 98 1.62 -1.71 -8.05
CA CYS A 98 1.14 -1.96 -6.68
C CYS A 98 -0.15 -2.78 -6.68
N ARG A 99 -1.05 -2.57 -7.66
CA ARG A 99 -2.25 -3.40 -7.83
C ARG A 99 -1.90 -4.85 -8.13
N GLU A 100 -0.90 -5.07 -8.98
CA GLU A 100 -0.42 -6.41 -9.34
C GLU A 100 0.31 -7.10 -8.17
N TYR A 101 1.03 -6.33 -7.36
CA TYR A 101 1.85 -6.87 -6.26
C TYR A 101 1.00 -7.49 -5.15
N MET A 102 -0.12 -6.86 -4.78
CA MET A 102 -0.96 -7.28 -3.66
C MET A 102 -1.57 -8.69 -3.82
N PRO A 103 -2.21 -9.06 -4.95
CA PRO A 103 -2.80 -10.38 -5.11
C PRO A 103 -1.74 -11.48 -5.31
N GLN A 104 -0.52 -11.12 -5.75
CA GLN A 104 0.58 -12.09 -5.79
C GLN A 104 1.10 -12.45 -4.39
N ILE A 105 0.96 -11.56 -3.40
CA ILE A 105 1.23 -11.86 -1.99
C ILE A 105 0.21 -12.88 -1.47
N ASN A 106 -1.07 -12.56 -1.65
CA ASN A 106 -2.19 -13.40 -1.24
C ASN A 106 -3.42 -13.06 -2.10
N SER A 107 -4.03 -14.07 -2.71
CA SER A 107 -5.19 -13.87 -3.60
C SER A 107 -6.40 -13.25 -2.89
N GLU A 108 -6.56 -13.44 -1.58
CA GLU A 108 -7.60 -12.79 -0.78
C GLU A 108 -7.46 -11.26 -0.73
N ASN A 109 -6.27 -10.72 -1.05
CA ASN A 109 -6.06 -9.28 -1.13
C ASN A 109 -6.85 -8.60 -2.26
N MET A 110 -7.45 -9.38 -3.17
CA MET A 110 -8.40 -8.84 -4.15
C MET A 110 -9.62 -8.18 -3.48
N ASP A 111 -9.96 -8.57 -2.26
CA ASP A 111 -11.06 -7.99 -1.47
C ASP A 111 -10.59 -6.81 -0.58
N ALA A 112 -9.30 -6.50 -0.58
CA ALA A 112 -8.75 -5.35 0.17
C ALA A 112 -9.45 -4.05 -0.25
N LYS A 113 -9.78 -3.21 0.74
CA LYS A 113 -10.45 -1.93 0.54
C LYS A 113 -9.42 -0.82 0.34
N ILE A 114 -9.46 -0.20 -0.82
CA ILE A 114 -8.61 0.94 -1.17
C ILE A 114 -9.39 2.22 -0.84
N VAL A 115 -8.84 3.05 0.03
CA VAL A 115 -9.47 4.32 0.43
C VAL A 115 -9.40 5.30 -0.74
N THR A 116 -10.55 5.82 -1.17
CA THR A 116 -10.67 6.78 -2.29
C THR A 116 -11.08 8.17 -1.84
N SER A 117 -11.71 8.28 -0.68
CA SER A 117 -12.12 9.56 -0.08
C SER A 117 -12.15 9.41 1.43
N LEU A 118 -11.89 10.51 2.15
CA LEU A 118 -11.93 10.55 3.62
C LEU A 118 -13.19 11.25 4.12
N SER A 119 -13.78 12.16 3.34
CA SER A 119 -14.96 12.92 3.73
C SER A 119 -15.89 13.14 2.53
N PRO A 120 -16.93 12.33 2.37
CA PRO A 120 -17.26 11.12 3.16
C PRO A 120 -16.27 9.99 2.90
N LEU A 121 -16.10 9.10 3.89
CA LEU A 121 -15.22 7.93 3.75
C LEU A 121 -15.75 6.98 2.67
N LYS A 122 -14.93 6.71 1.66
CA LYS A 122 -15.26 5.83 0.52
C LYS A 122 -14.13 4.88 0.23
N PHE A 123 -14.51 3.70 -0.27
CA PHE A 123 -13.60 2.63 -0.66
C PHE A 123 -13.98 2.08 -2.03
N VAL A 124 -12.99 1.50 -2.69
CA VAL A 124 -13.17 0.53 -3.78
C VAL A 124 -12.41 -0.74 -3.40
N THR A 125 -12.77 -1.89 -3.98
CA THR A 125 -11.99 -3.12 -3.78
C THR A 125 -10.82 -3.16 -4.75
N LEU A 126 -9.73 -3.84 -4.38
CA LEU A 126 -8.63 -4.06 -5.30
C LEU A 126 -9.11 -4.79 -6.56
N LYS A 127 -10.01 -5.76 -6.42
CA LYS A 127 -10.63 -6.50 -7.53
C LYS A 127 -11.28 -5.56 -8.57
N SER A 128 -11.94 -4.50 -8.14
CA SER A 128 -12.54 -3.52 -9.06
C SER A 128 -11.51 -2.69 -9.84
N LEU A 129 -10.29 -2.58 -9.32
CA LEU A 129 -9.16 -1.87 -9.95
C LEU A 129 -8.27 -2.79 -10.79
N LEU A 130 -8.52 -4.11 -10.77
CA LEU A 130 -7.73 -5.13 -11.46
C LEU A 130 -8.68 -6.19 -12.06
N PRO A 131 -9.59 -5.79 -12.97
CA PRO A 131 -10.52 -6.71 -13.61
C PRO A 131 -9.77 -7.74 -14.46
N ASP A 132 -10.34 -8.94 -14.57
CA ASP A 132 -9.80 -10.03 -15.39
C ASP A 132 -8.32 -10.35 -15.11
N TRP A 133 -7.94 -10.33 -13.82
CA TRP A 133 -6.56 -10.57 -13.42
C TRP A 133 -6.05 -11.95 -13.87
N TRP A 134 -4.99 -11.97 -14.65
CA TRP A 134 -4.37 -13.18 -15.22
C TRP A 134 -3.99 -14.24 -14.18
N GLY A 135 -3.71 -13.84 -12.96
CA GLY A 135 -3.27 -14.74 -11.88
C GLY A 135 -4.33 -15.75 -11.43
N TYR A 136 -5.62 -15.53 -11.73
CA TYR A 136 -6.69 -16.50 -11.42
C TYR A 136 -6.43 -17.86 -12.06
N GLU A 137 -6.02 -17.89 -13.33
CA GLU A 137 -5.68 -19.15 -14.01
C GLU A 137 -4.55 -19.91 -13.31
N LYS A 138 -3.56 -19.20 -12.78
CA LYS A 138 -2.43 -19.81 -12.06
C LYS A 138 -2.86 -20.43 -10.74
N ILE A 139 -3.81 -19.81 -10.04
CA ILE A 139 -4.39 -20.31 -8.79
C ILE A 139 -5.20 -21.58 -9.06
N GLU A 140 -6.08 -21.54 -10.07
CA GLU A 140 -6.91 -22.70 -10.46
C GLU A 140 -6.07 -23.92 -10.85
N ARG A 141 -4.97 -23.71 -11.58
CA ARG A 141 -4.05 -24.80 -11.95
C ARG A 141 -3.36 -25.44 -10.75
N LYS A 142 -3.09 -24.68 -9.68
CA LYS A 142 -2.53 -25.23 -8.43
C LYS A 142 -3.54 -26.08 -7.68
N ASN A 143 -4.80 -25.72 -7.68
CA ASN A 143 -5.88 -26.43 -6.95
C ASN A 143 -6.31 -27.73 -7.65
N LYS A 144 -5.89 -27.97 -8.89
CA LYS A 144 -6.17 -29.17 -9.69
C LYS A 144 -5.06 -30.23 -9.61
N LYS A 145 -3.96 -29.97 -8.90
CA LYS A 145 -2.86 -30.91 -8.62
C LYS A 145 -2.96 -31.44 -7.20
#